data_0f2fecaf24bc3da6287d5701450f3255
#
_entry.id   0f2fecaf24bc3da6287d5701450f3255
#
_cell.length_a   1.000
_cell.length_b   1.000
_cell.length_c   1.000
_cell.angle_alpha   90.00
_cell.angle_beta   90.00
_cell.angle_gamma   90.00
#
_symmetry.space_group_name_H-M   'P 1'
#
loop_
_entity.id
_entity.type
_entity.pdbx_description
1 polymer ?
#
loop_
_entity_poly.entity_id
_entity_poly.type
_entity_poly.pdbx_seq_one_letter_code
_entity_poly.pdbx_strand_id
1 'polypeptide(L)'
;VLAVALVLTVAGVMFAVSRQASWLTALPILSRWSGLLRDSQEGFKELAAPRVMIAGVAFGAVAWFAEGLALWLLLKGIGSDIALFRALPIYAAATLVGAVTALPGGLVGTEGSMLAFLQQSGVTRTAASAGTVLVRLVTLWFAVAVGLLALLAIRRIPVIQDPAIQTKEV
;
A
#
# COMPACT_ATOMS: atom_id res chain seq x y z
N VAL A 1 2.10 13.99 12.77
CA VAL A 1 0.98 14.90 12.47
C VAL A 1 0.56 14.77 11.01
N LEU A 2 1.47 14.90 10.01
CA LEU A 2 1.15 14.81 8.57
C LEU A 2 0.57 13.44 8.16
N ALA A 3 1.11 12.33 8.66
CA ALA A 3 0.61 10.98 8.35
C ALA A 3 -0.81 10.76 8.88
N VAL A 4 -1.10 11.22 10.09
CA VAL A 4 -2.44 11.17 10.68
C VAL A 4 -3.42 12.05 9.88
N ALA A 5 -3.00 13.24 9.48
CA ALA A 5 -3.81 14.13 8.65
C ALA A 5 -4.12 13.49 7.29
N LEU A 6 -3.15 12.83 6.65
CA LEU A 6 -3.34 12.13 5.38
C LEU A 6 -4.32 10.96 5.52
N VAL A 7 -4.16 10.13 6.56
CA VAL A 7 -5.08 9.00 6.83
C VAL A 7 -6.49 9.52 7.09
N LEU A 8 -6.65 10.59 7.87
CA LEU A 8 -7.95 11.21 8.13
C LEU A 8 -8.55 11.83 6.87
N THR A 9 -7.72 12.42 5.99
CA THR A 9 -8.17 12.99 4.71
C THR A 9 -8.64 11.89 3.77
N VAL A 10 -7.87 10.80 3.62
CA VAL A 10 -8.25 9.65 2.79
C VAL A 10 -9.51 8.97 3.34
N ALA A 11 -9.59 8.75 4.65
CA ALA A 11 -10.79 8.21 5.30
C ALA A 11 -12.00 9.14 5.13
N GLY A 12 -11.80 10.45 5.26
CA GLY A 12 -12.83 11.47 5.05
C GLY A 12 -13.33 11.52 3.60
N VAL A 13 -12.43 11.45 2.62
CA VAL A 13 -12.76 11.40 1.19
C VAL A 13 -13.50 10.10 0.87
N MET A 14 -13.04 8.95 1.37
CA MET A 14 -13.74 7.68 1.19
C MET A 14 -15.12 7.68 1.84
N PHE A 15 -15.26 8.26 3.03
CA PHE A 15 -16.56 8.41 3.70
C PHE A 15 -17.48 9.37 2.96
N ALA A 16 -16.99 10.49 2.44
CA ALA A 16 -17.76 11.44 1.64
C ALA A 16 -18.22 10.80 0.31
N VAL A 17 -17.34 10.09 -0.39
CA VAL A 17 -17.66 9.36 -1.63
C VAL A 17 -18.70 8.28 -1.37
N SER A 18 -18.58 7.53 -0.27
CA SER A 18 -19.56 6.49 0.08
C SER A 18 -20.96 7.06 0.40
N ARG A 19 -21.02 8.29 0.92
CA ARG A 19 -22.28 8.95 1.30
C ARG A 19 -22.94 9.71 0.15
N GLN A 20 -22.18 10.17 -0.83
CA GLN A 20 -22.68 10.96 -1.98
C GLN A 20 -22.79 10.16 -3.28
N ALA A 21 -22.57 8.85 -3.26
CA ALA A 21 -22.62 8.00 -4.46
C ALA A 21 -24.01 7.92 -5.14
N SER A 22 -25.08 8.41 -4.51
CA SER A 22 -26.42 8.38 -5.08
C SER A 22 -26.62 9.27 -6.32
N TRP A 23 -25.81 10.32 -6.50
CA TRP A 23 -25.89 11.18 -7.70
C TRP A 23 -25.06 10.65 -8.88
N LEU A 24 -24.06 9.82 -8.60
CA LEU A 24 -23.22 9.17 -9.64
C LEU A 24 -24.01 8.13 -10.44
N THR A 25 -25.05 7.54 -9.84
CA THR A 25 -25.92 6.54 -10.52
C THR A 25 -26.88 7.16 -11.54
N ALA A 26 -26.98 8.49 -11.59
CA ALA A 26 -27.82 9.21 -12.56
C ALA A 26 -27.15 9.41 -13.93
N LEU A 27 -25.86 9.07 -14.10
CA LEU A 27 -25.17 9.18 -15.37
C LEU A 27 -25.38 7.92 -16.23
N PRO A 28 -25.87 8.04 -17.48
CA PRO A 28 -26.23 6.90 -18.34
C PRO A 28 -25.02 6.00 -18.70
N ILE A 29 -23.79 6.49 -18.57
CA ILE A 29 -22.57 5.72 -18.79
C ILE A 29 -22.29 4.77 -17.61
N LEU A 30 -22.71 5.12 -16.40
CA LEU A 30 -22.49 4.30 -15.21
C LEU A 30 -23.57 3.21 -15.01
N SER A 31 -24.72 3.31 -15.69
CA SER A 31 -25.75 2.28 -15.61
C SER A 31 -25.27 0.90 -16.09
N ARG A 32 -24.32 0.88 -17.03
CA ARG A 32 -23.68 -0.36 -17.52
C ARG A 32 -22.78 -1.03 -16.45
N TRP A 33 -22.32 -0.25 -15.46
CA TRP A 33 -21.45 -0.70 -14.37
C TRP A 33 -22.17 -0.79 -13.03
N SER A 34 -23.51 -0.64 -13.03
CA SER A 34 -24.33 -0.58 -11.81
C SER A 34 -24.21 -1.84 -10.95
N GLY A 35 -24.06 -3.02 -11.55
CA GLY A 35 -23.80 -4.27 -10.84
C GLY A 35 -22.46 -4.22 -10.09
N LEU A 36 -21.40 -3.90 -10.81
CA LEU A 36 -20.05 -3.80 -10.25
C LEU A 36 -19.95 -2.74 -9.14
N LEU A 37 -20.65 -1.62 -9.29
CA LEU A 37 -20.72 -0.55 -8.28
C LEU A 37 -21.49 -1.00 -7.04
N ARG A 38 -22.54 -1.80 -7.20
CA ARG A 38 -23.33 -2.33 -6.10
C ARG A 38 -22.55 -3.36 -5.28
N ASP A 39 -21.90 -4.30 -5.97
CA ASP A 39 -21.03 -5.31 -5.34
C ASP A 39 -19.85 -4.65 -4.64
N SER A 40 -19.27 -3.60 -5.26
CA SER A 40 -18.24 -2.78 -4.63
C SER A 40 -18.74 -2.06 -3.38
N GLN A 41 -19.98 -1.53 -3.38
CA GLN A 41 -20.55 -0.85 -2.22
C GLN A 41 -20.79 -1.82 -1.04
N GLU A 42 -21.19 -3.05 -1.30
CA GLU A 42 -21.34 -4.07 -0.25
C GLU A 42 -19.98 -4.45 0.34
N GLY A 43 -18.98 -4.69 -0.50
CA GLY A 43 -17.60 -4.91 -0.05
C GLY A 43 -17.02 -3.74 0.75
N PHE A 44 -17.29 -2.48 0.33
CA PHE A 44 -16.90 -1.30 1.08
C PHE A 44 -17.57 -1.18 2.45
N LYS A 45 -18.85 -1.58 2.57
CA LYS A 45 -19.54 -1.58 3.87
C LYS A 45 -18.93 -2.58 4.85
N GLU A 46 -18.55 -3.76 4.37
CA GLU A 46 -17.86 -4.76 5.18
C GLU A 46 -16.47 -4.27 5.63
N LEU A 47 -15.71 -3.67 4.71
CA LEU A 47 -14.41 -3.06 5.01
C LEU A 47 -14.52 -1.86 5.95
N ALA A 48 -15.62 -1.11 5.89
CA ALA A 48 -15.89 0.03 6.77
C ALA A 48 -16.36 -0.39 8.18
N ALA A 49 -16.56 -1.70 8.45
CA ALA A 49 -16.84 -2.16 9.80
C ALA A 49 -15.73 -1.75 10.76
N PRO A 50 -16.05 -1.14 11.93
CA PRO A 50 -15.02 -0.56 12.82
C PRO A 50 -13.92 -1.54 13.23
N ARG A 51 -14.27 -2.81 13.41
CA ARG A 51 -13.31 -3.87 13.75
C ARG A 51 -12.31 -4.13 12.63
N VAL A 52 -12.80 -4.18 11.39
CA VAL A 52 -11.97 -4.41 10.19
C VAL A 52 -11.07 -3.21 9.94
N MET A 53 -11.61 -1.99 10.06
CA MET A 53 -10.81 -0.76 9.95
C MET A 53 -9.72 -0.68 11.01
N ILE A 54 -10.04 -0.93 12.27
CA ILE A 54 -9.04 -0.91 13.37
C ILE A 54 -7.95 -1.97 13.11
N ALA A 55 -8.35 -3.18 12.75
CA ALA A 55 -7.39 -4.23 12.42
C ALA A 55 -6.53 -3.84 11.22
N GLY A 56 -7.11 -3.33 10.14
CA GLY A 56 -6.39 -2.89 8.95
C GLY A 56 -5.39 -1.76 9.25
N VAL A 57 -5.81 -0.75 10.03
CA VAL A 57 -4.92 0.34 10.46
C VAL A 57 -3.79 -0.18 11.35
N ALA A 58 -4.10 -1.09 12.29
CA ALA A 58 -3.09 -1.67 13.16
C ALA A 58 -2.06 -2.50 12.37
N PHE A 59 -2.52 -3.38 11.47
CA PHE A 59 -1.62 -4.14 10.59
C PHE A 59 -0.80 -3.24 9.67
N GLY A 60 -1.43 -2.23 9.08
CA GLY A 60 -0.73 -1.24 8.26
C GLY A 60 0.34 -0.48 9.05
N ALA A 61 0.04 -0.04 10.27
CA ALA A 61 1.01 0.63 11.13
C ALA A 61 2.19 -0.26 11.49
N VAL A 62 1.94 -1.54 11.81
CA VAL A 62 3.00 -2.53 12.10
C VAL A 62 3.85 -2.77 10.85
N ALA A 63 3.25 -2.93 9.68
CA ALA A 63 3.97 -3.11 8.43
C ALA A 63 4.88 -1.92 8.11
N TRP A 64 4.34 -0.70 8.17
CA TRP A 64 5.12 0.52 7.92
C TRP A 64 6.24 0.74 8.94
N PHE A 65 5.99 0.39 10.20
CA PHE A 65 7.02 0.41 11.23
C PHE A 65 8.12 -0.59 10.93
N ALA A 66 7.78 -1.81 10.53
CA ALA A 66 8.74 -2.85 10.19
C ALA A 66 9.61 -2.46 8.98
N GLU A 67 9.02 -1.86 7.96
CA GLU A 67 9.75 -1.38 6.78
C GLU A 67 10.71 -0.23 7.11
N GLY A 68 10.26 0.74 7.91
CA GLY A 68 11.12 1.83 8.38
C GLY A 68 12.22 1.35 9.33
N LEU A 69 11.94 0.32 10.14
CA LEU A 69 12.92 -0.36 10.98
C LEU A 69 13.96 -1.08 10.12
N ALA A 70 13.55 -1.73 9.04
CA ALA A 70 14.45 -2.36 8.09
C ALA A 70 15.42 -1.33 7.46
N LEU A 71 14.90 -0.17 7.03
CA LEU A 71 15.76 0.92 6.55
C LEU A 71 16.78 1.35 7.60
N TRP A 72 16.34 1.54 8.85
CA TRP A 72 17.21 1.93 9.94
C TRP A 72 18.31 0.89 10.21
N LEU A 73 17.97 -0.39 10.30
CA LEU A 73 18.91 -1.49 10.51
C LEU A 73 19.94 -1.58 9.39
N LEU A 74 19.51 -1.43 8.14
CA LEU A 74 20.40 -1.43 6.97
C LEU A 74 21.37 -0.25 7.02
N LEU A 75 20.87 0.95 7.34
CA LEU A 75 21.73 2.13 7.48
C LEU A 75 22.75 1.98 8.61
N LYS A 76 22.33 1.42 9.75
CA LYS A 76 23.24 1.07 10.86
C LYS A 76 24.30 0.04 10.42
N GLY A 77 23.89 -1.00 9.69
CA GLY A 77 24.79 -2.05 9.19
C GLY A 77 25.89 -1.52 8.24
N ILE A 78 25.61 -0.47 7.50
CA ILE A 78 26.59 0.20 6.62
C ILE A 78 27.32 1.36 7.31
N GLY A 79 27.22 1.48 8.63
CA GLY A 79 27.95 2.45 9.43
C GLY A 79 27.37 3.87 9.44
N SER A 80 26.10 4.04 9.06
CA SER A 80 25.43 5.34 9.12
C SER A 80 24.76 5.53 10.48
N ASP A 81 25.03 6.64 11.15
CA ASP A 81 24.46 6.96 12.46
C ASP A 81 23.21 7.84 12.34
N ILE A 82 22.11 7.24 11.94
CA ILE A 82 20.80 7.88 11.91
C ILE A 82 19.93 7.35 13.06
N ALA A 83 19.16 8.23 13.71
CA ALA A 83 18.22 7.82 14.74
C ALA A 83 16.98 7.14 14.13
N LEU A 84 16.46 6.10 14.80
CA LEU A 84 15.28 5.34 14.35
C LEU A 84 14.09 6.24 14.03
N PHE A 85 13.77 7.20 14.92
CA PHE A 85 12.63 8.11 14.72
C PHE A 85 12.83 9.13 13.58
N ARG A 86 14.02 9.20 12.97
CA ARG A 86 14.25 9.90 11.70
C ARG A 86 14.10 8.97 10.50
N ALA A 87 14.58 7.73 10.60
CA ALA A 87 14.48 6.76 9.51
C ALA A 87 13.02 6.37 9.20
N LEU A 88 12.20 6.17 10.24
CA LEU A 88 10.77 5.83 10.08
C LEU A 88 9.99 6.84 9.22
N PRO A 89 9.95 8.15 9.55
CA PRO A 89 9.21 9.11 8.73
C PRO A 89 9.83 9.34 7.35
N ILE A 90 11.14 9.17 7.20
CA ILE A 90 11.80 9.25 5.89
C ILE A 90 11.28 8.13 4.98
N TYR A 91 11.24 6.89 5.47
CA TYR A 91 10.70 5.78 4.72
C TYR A 91 9.25 6.02 4.31
N ALA A 92 8.41 6.38 5.28
CA ALA A 92 7.00 6.65 5.04
C ALA A 92 6.79 7.80 4.04
N ALA A 93 7.48 8.93 4.21
CA ALA A 93 7.37 10.06 3.30
C ALA A 93 7.83 9.72 1.87
N ALA A 94 8.96 8.99 1.74
CA ALA A 94 9.47 8.57 0.45
C ALA A 94 8.50 7.63 -0.29
N THR A 95 7.89 6.68 0.43
CA THR A 95 6.89 5.78 -0.13
C THR A 95 5.63 6.52 -0.57
N LEU A 96 5.18 7.52 0.19
CA LEU A 96 4.05 8.38 -0.21
C LEU A 96 4.37 9.20 -1.46
N VAL A 97 5.56 9.78 -1.56
CA VAL A 97 6.00 10.47 -2.79
C VAL A 97 6.01 9.52 -3.97
N GLY A 98 6.51 8.30 -3.78
CA GLY A 98 6.48 7.26 -4.82
C GLY A 98 5.06 6.90 -5.26
N ALA A 99 4.11 6.81 -4.33
CA ALA A 99 2.71 6.53 -4.65
C ALA A 99 2.07 7.64 -5.52
N VAL A 100 2.42 8.90 -5.27
CA VAL A 100 1.92 10.05 -6.06
C VAL A 100 2.46 10.04 -7.49
N THR A 101 3.64 9.45 -7.73
CA THR A 101 4.19 9.34 -9.11
C THR A 101 3.41 8.37 -9.99
N ALA A 102 2.50 7.56 -9.43
CA ALA A 102 1.70 6.54 -10.12
C ALA A 102 2.52 5.53 -10.95
N LEU A 103 3.82 5.44 -10.74
CA LEU A 103 4.67 4.44 -11.37
C LEU A 103 4.55 3.10 -10.65
N PRO A 104 4.62 1.98 -11.36
CA PRO A 104 4.54 0.65 -10.75
C PRO A 104 5.56 0.48 -9.62
N GLY A 105 5.09 0.14 -8.41
CA GLY A 105 5.94 0.02 -7.22
C GLY A 105 6.55 1.32 -6.72
N GLY A 106 6.09 2.50 -7.19
CA GLY A 106 6.65 3.80 -6.83
C GLY A 106 8.08 4.02 -7.33
N LEU A 107 8.49 3.29 -8.39
CA LEU A 107 9.84 3.38 -8.97
C LEU A 107 10.20 4.83 -9.30
N VAL A 108 11.47 5.17 -9.11
CA VAL A 108 12.06 6.50 -9.27
C VAL A 108 11.58 7.50 -8.20
N GLY A 109 10.27 7.61 -7.94
CA GLY A 109 9.72 8.54 -6.96
C GLY A 109 10.14 8.21 -5.53
N THR A 110 10.00 6.96 -5.13
CA THR A 110 10.42 6.49 -3.79
C THR A 110 11.94 6.56 -3.64
N GLU A 111 12.68 6.06 -4.61
CA GLU A 111 14.15 6.02 -4.55
C GLU A 111 14.75 7.44 -4.53
N GLY A 112 14.28 8.31 -5.41
CA GLY A 112 14.75 9.69 -5.49
C GLY A 112 14.46 10.48 -4.23
N SER A 113 13.23 10.39 -3.72
CA SER A 113 12.82 11.09 -2.50
C SER A 113 13.51 10.53 -1.25
N MET A 114 13.65 9.20 -1.15
CA MET A 114 14.36 8.55 -0.02
C MET A 114 15.83 8.99 0.01
N LEU A 115 16.52 8.96 -1.14
CA LEU A 115 17.89 9.44 -1.27
C LEU A 115 18.02 10.90 -0.82
N ALA A 116 17.11 11.77 -1.28
CA ALA A 116 17.12 13.18 -0.92
C ALA A 116 16.88 13.39 0.58
N PHE A 117 15.88 12.74 1.17
CA PHE A 117 15.58 12.87 2.60
C PHE A 117 16.68 12.33 3.51
N LEU A 118 17.31 11.22 3.14
CA LEU A 118 18.44 10.67 3.88
C LEU A 118 19.64 11.64 3.84
N GLN A 119 19.96 12.21 2.68
CA GLN A 119 21.05 13.19 2.57
C GLN A 119 20.74 14.46 3.37
N GLN A 120 19.52 14.98 3.34
CA GLN A 120 19.10 16.12 4.17
C GLN A 120 19.21 15.81 5.67
N SER A 121 19.14 14.54 6.06
CA SER A 121 19.29 14.09 7.45
C SER A 121 20.75 13.83 7.84
N GLY A 122 21.72 14.18 6.98
CA GLY A 122 23.14 14.05 7.25
C GLY A 122 23.75 12.69 6.85
N VAL A 123 22.98 11.80 6.21
CA VAL A 123 23.50 10.53 5.69
C VAL A 123 24.31 10.81 4.43
N THR A 124 25.51 10.24 4.33
CA THR A 124 26.36 10.40 3.14
C THR A 124 25.65 9.83 1.89
N ARG A 125 25.94 10.42 0.72
CA ARG A 125 25.31 9.99 -0.54
C ARG A 125 25.49 8.50 -0.80
N THR A 126 26.67 7.96 -0.53
CA THR A 126 26.97 6.54 -0.71
C THR A 126 26.11 5.66 0.20
N ALA A 127 26.03 5.99 1.50
CA ALA A 127 25.22 5.26 2.46
C ALA A 127 23.70 5.40 2.15
N ALA A 128 23.26 6.60 1.76
CA ALA A 128 21.88 6.84 1.39
C ALA A 128 21.49 6.03 0.14
N SER A 129 22.34 6.00 -0.89
CA SER A 129 22.09 5.19 -2.09
C SER A 129 22.06 3.70 -1.77
N ALA A 130 23.06 3.20 -1.03
CA ALA A 130 23.11 1.79 -0.64
C ALA A 130 21.89 1.39 0.22
N GLY A 131 21.56 2.19 1.23
CA GLY A 131 20.38 1.96 2.10
C GLY A 131 19.08 1.96 1.32
N THR A 132 18.90 2.89 0.38
CA THR A 132 17.72 2.95 -0.48
C THR A 132 17.60 1.70 -1.34
N VAL A 133 18.67 1.28 -2.03
CA VAL A 133 18.63 0.08 -2.88
C VAL A 133 18.37 -1.18 -2.03
N LEU A 134 19.06 -1.33 -0.91
CA LEU A 134 18.92 -2.50 -0.05
C LEU A 134 17.53 -2.61 0.56
N VAL A 135 16.95 -1.52 1.08
CA VAL A 135 15.61 -1.57 1.65
C VAL A 135 14.57 -1.90 0.59
N ARG A 136 14.71 -1.38 -0.62
CA ARG A 136 13.79 -1.72 -1.73
C ARG A 136 13.93 -3.18 -2.16
N LEU A 137 15.14 -3.72 -2.10
CA LEU A 137 15.37 -5.13 -2.38
C LEU A 137 14.67 -6.02 -1.34
N VAL A 138 14.78 -5.67 -0.07
CA VAL A 138 14.20 -6.46 1.03
C VAL A 138 12.67 -6.29 1.10
N THR A 139 12.13 -5.11 0.81
CA THR A 139 10.68 -4.87 0.93
C THR A 139 9.93 -5.16 -0.37
N LEU A 140 10.22 -4.45 -1.46
CA LEU A 140 9.51 -4.57 -2.73
C LEU A 140 9.75 -5.92 -3.40
N TRP A 141 11.01 -6.29 -3.60
CA TRP A 141 11.34 -7.51 -4.33
C TRP A 141 10.98 -8.78 -3.56
N PHE A 142 11.08 -8.75 -2.23
CA PHE A 142 10.59 -9.82 -1.39
C PHE A 142 9.07 -10.02 -1.54
N ALA A 143 8.29 -8.92 -1.50
CA ALA A 143 6.84 -8.99 -1.71
C ALA A 143 6.49 -9.54 -3.11
N VAL A 144 7.20 -9.12 -4.15
CA VAL A 144 7.03 -9.64 -5.52
C VAL A 144 7.33 -11.15 -5.58
N ALA A 145 8.42 -11.59 -4.96
CA ALA A 145 8.77 -13.01 -4.93
C ALA A 145 7.72 -13.85 -4.20
N VAL A 146 7.25 -13.41 -3.04
CA VAL A 146 6.18 -14.07 -2.29
C VAL A 146 4.88 -14.10 -3.08
N GLY A 147 4.51 -13.00 -3.72
CA GLY A 147 3.32 -12.92 -4.56
C GLY A 147 3.38 -13.88 -5.76
N LEU A 148 4.54 -13.99 -6.41
CA LEU A 148 4.75 -14.92 -7.51
C LEU A 148 4.65 -16.39 -7.05
N LEU A 149 5.27 -16.73 -5.92
CA LEU A 149 5.18 -18.06 -5.33
C LEU A 149 3.74 -18.42 -4.95
N ALA A 150 3.00 -17.48 -4.35
CA ALA A 150 1.59 -17.66 -4.02
C ALA A 150 0.75 -17.90 -5.29
N LEU A 151 0.99 -17.14 -6.35
CA LEU A 151 0.30 -17.31 -7.64
C LEU A 151 0.57 -18.68 -8.25
N LEU A 152 1.81 -19.16 -8.19
CA LEU A 152 2.19 -20.49 -8.67
C LEU A 152 1.54 -21.60 -7.82
N ALA A 153 1.43 -21.40 -6.52
CA ALA A 153 0.77 -22.35 -5.61
C ALA A 153 -0.74 -22.44 -5.89
N ILE A 154 -1.42 -21.29 -6.09
CA ILE A 154 -2.86 -21.24 -6.39
C ILE A 154 -3.18 -21.94 -7.72
N ARG A 155 -2.32 -21.81 -8.73
CA ARG A 155 -2.51 -22.53 -10.01
C ARG A 155 -2.50 -24.06 -9.90
N ARG A 156 -1.98 -24.60 -8.80
CA ARG A 156 -1.96 -26.04 -8.53
C ARG A 156 -3.17 -26.54 -7.76
N ILE A 157 -4.00 -25.61 -7.24
CA ILE A 157 -5.24 -25.97 -6.56
C ILE A 157 -6.31 -26.17 -7.63
N PRO A 158 -6.87 -27.39 -7.79
CA PRO A 158 -7.96 -27.60 -8.74
C PRO A 158 -9.12 -26.69 -8.33
N VAL A 159 -9.60 -25.89 -9.28
CA VAL A 159 -10.83 -25.10 -9.09
C VAL A 159 -11.94 -26.09 -8.81
N ILE A 160 -12.44 -26.12 -7.58
CA ILE A 160 -13.65 -26.85 -7.24
C ILE A 160 -14.77 -26.14 -8.01
N GLN A 161 -15.15 -26.72 -9.16
CA GLN A 161 -16.30 -26.23 -9.91
C GLN A 161 -17.52 -26.45 -9.02
N ASP A 162 -18.10 -25.38 -8.54
CA ASP A 162 -19.35 -25.43 -7.78
C ASP A 162 -20.45 -25.90 -8.75
N PRO A 163 -21.01 -27.10 -8.57
CA PRO A 163 -22.05 -27.65 -9.46
C PRO A 163 -23.31 -26.79 -9.49
N ALA A 164 -23.49 -25.85 -8.55
CA ALA A 164 -24.64 -24.95 -8.50
C ALA A 164 -24.65 -23.89 -9.60
N ILE A 165 -23.51 -23.64 -10.28
CA ILE A 165 -23.42 -22.64 -11.36
C ILE A 165 -23.90 -23.22 -12.70
N GLN A 166 -23.76 -24.53 -12.89
CA GLN A 166 -24.12 -25.18 -14.16
C GLN A 166 -25.64 -25.36 -14.38
N THR A 167 -26.46 -25.22 -13.35
CA THR A 167 -27.95 -25.43 -13.45
C THR A 167 -28.73 -24.17 -13.85
N LYS A 168 -28.06 -23.04 -14.12
CA LYS A 168 -28.75 -21.79 -14.55
C LYS A 168 -28.69 -21.50 -16.06
N GLU A 169 -28.09 -22.37 -16.85
CA GLU A 169 -27.95 -22.20 -18.32
C GLU A 169 -28.81 -23.21 -19.13
N VAL A 170 -29.81 -23.86 -18.52
CA VAL A 170 -30.74 -24.71 -19.26
C VAL A 170 -32.15 -24.11 -19.20
#